data_5f5f1712db7e51f254f64170460ee3c9
#
_entry.id   5f5f1712db7e51f254f64170460ee3c9
#
_cell.length_a   1.000
_cell.length_b   1.000
_cell.length_c   1.000
_cell.angle_alpha   90.00
_cell.angle_beta   90.00
_cell.angle_gamma   90.00
#
_symmetry.space_group_name_H-M   'P 1'
#
loop_
_entity.id
_entity.type
_entity.pdbx_description
1 polymer ?
#
loop_
_entity_poly.entity_id
_entity_poly.type
_entity_poly.pdbx_seq_one_letter_code
_entity_poly.pdbx_strand_id
1 'polypeptide(L)'
;AEGVTTVEVKSGYGLDADNEKKSLRAARRLASERPITILTTCLAAHALPPEARGDKDAFIDLVAGTILPAVAAEKLADAVDGFCEGIAFSPEQIARVFDKAKALGLPVKLHADQLSNLHGAALAARYGALSA
;
A
#
# COMPACT_ATOMS: atom_id res chain seq x y z
N ALA A 1 7.62 24.27 15.04
CA ALA A 1 8.02 22.94 14.57
C ALA A 1 7.92 21.98 15.76
N GLU A 2 7.18 20.88 15.59
CA GLU A 2 6.85 19.97 16.68
C GLU A 2 7.85 18.80 16.83
N GLY A 3 9.08 18.99 16.29
CA GLY A 3 10.17 18.00 16.41
C GLY A 3 10.07 16.82 15.43
N VAL A 4 9.10 16.82 14.51
CA VAL A 4 8.98 15.78 13.48
C VAL A 4 10.05 15.98 12.42
N THR A 5 10.89 14.96 12.22
CA THR A 5 11.98 14.95 11.24
C THR A 5 11.72 13.98 10.08
N THR A 6 10.86 13.00 10.29
CA THR A 6 10.51 11.99 9.29
C THR A 6 8.99 11.78 9.29
N VAL A 7 8.40 11.74 8.10
CA VAL A 7 6.98 11.47 7.90
C VAL A 7 6.82 10.37 6.86
N GLU A 8 5.98 9.40 7.16
CA GLU A 8 5.48 8.47 6.17
C GLU A 8 4.17 9.00 5.57
N VAL A 9 4.11 9.03 4.24
CA VAL A 9 2.91 9.39 3.49
C VAL A 9 2.43 8.17 2.71
N LYS A 10 1.20 7.76 2.95
CA LYS A 10 0.57 6.61 2.28
C LYS A 10 -0.41 7.10 1.22
N SER A 11 -0.41 6.47 0.04
CA SER A 11 -1.52 6.55 -0.92
C SER A 11 -2.68 5.65 -0.47
N GLY A 12 -3.63 5.33 -1.34
CA GLY A 12 -4.66 4.35 -1.04
C GLY A 12 -6.10 4.83 -1.25
N TYR A 13 -6.27 6.04 -1.73
CA TYR A 13 -7.56 6.60 -2.11
C TYR A 13 -7.65 6.97 -3.59
N GLY A 14 -6.57 6.74 -4.36
CA GLY A 14 -6.57 6.92 -5.81
C GLY A 14 -7.34 5.82 -6.53
N LEU A 15 -7.14 4.58 -6.07
CA LEU A 15 -7.84 3.35 -6.49
C LEU A 15 -7.67 3.00 -7.98
N ASP A 16 -6.80 3.71 -8.68
CA ASP A 16 -6.31 3.43 -10.03
C ASP A 16 -4.82 3.82 -10.15
N ALA A 17 -4.18 3.41 -11.23
CA ALA A 17 -2.74 3.60 -11.40
C ALA A 17 -2.34 5.09 -11.47
N ASP A 18 -3.12 5.92 -12.13
CA ASP A 18 -2.76 7.33 -12.34
C ASP A 18 -2.94 8.15 -11.07
N ASN A 19 -4.04 7.96 -10.35
CA ASN A 19 -4.32 8.68 -9.11
C ASN A 19 -3.43 8.20 -7.95
N GLU A 20 -3.12 6.90 -7.84
CA GLU A 20 -2.14 6.38 -6.87
C GLU A 20 -0.75 6.99 -7.13
N LYS A 21 -0.27 6.97 -8.38
CA LYS A 21 1.01 7.61 -8.75
C LYS A 21 0.99 9.12 -8.49
N LYS A 22 -0.10 9.80 -8.79
CA LYS A 22 -0.25 11.25 -8.54
C LYS A 22 -0.10 11.56 -7.05
N SER A 23 -0.73 10.79 -6.19
CA SER A 23 -0.63 10.93 -4.73
C SER A 23 0.81 10.73 -4.24
N LEU A 24 1.48 9.67 -4.70
CA LEU A 24 2.85 9.37 -4.33
C LEU A 24 3.85 10.40 -4.89
N ARG A 25 3.66 10.90 -6.12
CA ARG A 25 4.49 11.99 -6.67
C ARG A 25 4.34 13.27 -5.85
N ALA A 26 3.12 13.61 -5.43
CA ALA A 26 2.88 14.78 -4.58
C ALA A 26 3.59 14.63 -3.23
N ALA A 27 3.56 13.44 -2.62
CA ALA A 27 4.30 13.15 -1.39
C ALA A 27 5.81 13.28 -1.58
N ARG A 28 6.37 12.68 -2.65
CA ARG A 28 7.82 12.81 -2.98
C ARG A 28 8.25 14.25 -3.16
N ARG A 29 7.41 15.08 -3.76
CA ARG A 29 7.69 16.49 -3.97
C ARG A 29 7.86 17.26 -2.65
N LEU A 30 7.14 16.90 -1.59
CA LEU A 30 7.29 17.51 -0.27
C LEU A 30 8.72 17.41 0.26
N ALA A 31 9.44 16.30 -0.03
CA ALA A 31 10.82 16.12 0.38
C ALA A 31 11.78 17.14 -0.23
N SER A 32 11.47 17.68 -1.41
CA SER A 32 12.27 18.73 -2.05
C SER A 32 11.89 20.15 -1.60
N GLU A 33 10.71 20.33 -1.03
CA GLU A 33 10.18 21.64 -0.64
C GLU A 33 10.29 21.91 0.87
N ARG A 34 10.58 20.89 1.67
CA ARG A 34 10.61 20.98 3.14
C ARG A 34 11.84 20.27 3.72
N PRO A 35 12.43 20.77 4.80
CA PRO A 35 13.56 20.14 5.47
C PRO A 35 13.07 18.95 6.35
N ILE A 36 12.48 17.94 5.71
CA ILE A 36 11.89 16.77 6.37
C ILE A 36 12.12 15.53 5.50
N THR A 37 12.38 14.41 6.12
CA THR A 37 12.45 13.13 5.41
C THR A 37 11.04 12.63 5.11
N ILE A 38 10.73 12.35 3.85
CA ILE A 38 9.47 11.76 3.42
C ILE A 38 9.71 10.33 2.96
N LEU A 39 9.04 9.39 3.60
CA LEU A 39 8.89 8.01 3.14
C LEU A 39 7.52 7.85 2.50
N THR A 40 7.46 7.19 1.36
CA THR A 40 6.21 6.98 0.64
C THR A 40 5.83 5.50 0.63
N THR A 41 4.58 5.21 0.92
CA THR A 41 4.04 3.85 0.95
C THR A 41 2.83 3.74 0.03
N CYS A 42 2.86 2.78 -0.89
CA CYS A 42 1.71 2.47 -1.74
C CYS A 42 0.72 1.61 -0.97
N LEU A 43 -0.43 2.16 -0.64
CA LEU A 43 -1.53 1.47 0.06
C LEU A 43 -2.73 1.28 -0.89
N ALA A 44 -2.49 0.89 -2.15
CA ALA A 44 -3.57 0.73 -3.14
C ALA A 44 -4.61 -0.34 -2.73
N ALA A 45 -4.20 -1.38 -1.98
CA ALA A 45 -5.12 -2.36 -1.40
C ALA A 45 -5.71 -1.85 -0.06
N HIS A 46 -6.40 -0.70 -0.09
CA HIS A 46 -6.99 -0.04 1.08
C HIS A 46 -8.53 -0.12 1.08
N ALA A 47 -9.14 0.31 0.00
CA ALA A 47 -10.58 0.33 -0.18
C ALA A 47 -10.95 -0.20 -1.56
N LEU A 48 -12.19 -0.68 -1.70
CA LEU A 48 -12.70 -1.11 -2.99
C LEU A 48 -13.41 0.06 -3.67
N PRO A 49 -13.04 0.42 -4.91
CA PRO A 49 -13.75 1.48 -5.62
C PRO A 49 -15.17 1.04 -5.99
N PRO A 50 -16.15 1.98 -6.04
CA PRO A 50 -17.52 1.66 -6.41
C PRO A 50 -17.64 0.97 -7.77
N GLU A 51 -16.76 1.29 -8.70
CA GLU A 51 -16.69 0.74 -10.06
C GLU A 51 -16.38 -0.77 -10.07
N ALA A 52 -15.70 -1.26 -9.06
CA ALA A 52 -15.40 -2.70 -8.90
C ALA A 52 -16.64 -3.52 -8.52
N ARG A 53 -17.79 -2.89 -8.18
CA ARG A 53 -19.08 -3.52 -7.91
C ARG A 53 -19.02 -4.70 -6.93
N GLY A 54 -18.11 -4.62 -5.95
CA GLY A 54 -17.90 -5.67 -4.94
C GLY A 54 -16.91 -6.77 -5.34
N ASP A 55 -16.38 -6.77 -6.55
CA ASP A 55 -15.37 -7.74 -7.00
C ASP A 55 -13.97 -7.38 -6.47
N LYS A 56 -13.71 -7.87 -5.25
CA LYS A 56 -12.42 -7.66 -4.57
C LYS A 56 -11.27 -8.36 -5.30
N ASP A 57 -11.51 -9.53 -5.88
CA ASP A 57 -10.46 -10.30 -6.55
C ASP A 57 -9.99 -9.62 -7.84
N ALA A 58 -10.91 -9.14 -8.67
CA ALA A 58 -10.56 -8.37 -9.85
C ALA A 58 -9.82 -7.07 -9.49
N PHE A 59 -10.19 -6.42 -8.39
CA PHE A 59 -9.47 -5.23 -7.93
C PHE A 59 -8.06 -5.56 -7.41
N ILE A 60 -7.88 -6.65 -6.69
CA ILE A 60 -6.55 -7.11 -6.26
C ILE A 60 -5.68 -7.50 -7.47
N ASP A 61 -6.25 -8.07 -8.52
CA ASP A 61 -5.55 -8.32 -9.78
C ASP A 61 -5.11 -7.01 -10.45
N LEU A 62 -5.93 -5.97 -10.43
CA LEU A 62 -5.56 -4.64 -10.89
C LEU A 62 -4.42 -4.04 -10.05
N VAL A 63 -4.51 -4.15 -8.72
CA VAL A 63 -3.46 -3.66 -7.81
C VAL A 63 -2.14 -4.36 -8.10
N ALA A 64 -2.12 -5.70 -8.10
CA ALA A 64 -0.91 -6.48 -8.29
C ALA A 64 -0.39 -6.43 -9.75
N GLY A 65 -1.28 -6.46 -10.74
CA GLY A 65 -0.92 -6.54 -12.16
C GLY A 65 -0.60 -5.20 -12.82
N THR A 66 -1.17 -4.10 -12.31
CA THR A 66 -1.07 -2.80 -12.98
C THR A 66 -0.54 -1.72 -12.06
N ILE A 67 -1.16 -1.50 -10.89
CA ILE A 67 -0.82 -0.36 -10.02
C ILE A 67 0.59 -0.51 -9.46
N LEU A 68 0.91 -1.63 -8.82
CA LEU A 68 2.22 -1.85 -8.21
C LEU A 68 3.37 -1.81 -9.24
N PRO A 69 3.28 -2.46 -10.41
CA PRO A 69 4.30 -2.32 -11.45
C PRO A 69 4.50 -0.87 -11.91
N ALA A 70 3.42 -0.11 -12.10
CA ALA A 70 3.49 1.28 -12.52
C ALA A 70 4.16 2.18 -11.45
N VAL A 71 3.85 1.96 -10.17
CA VAL A 71 4.45 2.67 -9.03
C VAL A 71 5.94 2.31 -8.90
N ALA A 72 6.30 1.03 -9.02
CA ALA A 72 7.67 0.55 -8.93
C ALA A 72 8.55 1.06 -10.08
N ALA A 73 8.04 1.07 -11.31
CA ALA A 73 8.77 1.55 -12.49
C ALA A 73 9.22 3.02 -12.34
N GLU A 74 8.44 3.84 -11.66
CA GLU A 74 8.76 5.25 -11.38
C GLU A 74 9.44 5.46 -10.01
N LYS A 75 9.72 4.39 -9.25
CA LYS A 75 10.34 4.44 -7.92
C LYS A 75 9.58 5.37 -6.96
N LEU A 76 8.26 5.33 -7.01
CA LEU A 76 7.40 6.24 -6.25
C LEU A 76 7.12 5.78 -4.81
N ALA A 77 7.36 4.51 -4.49
CA ALA A 77 7.11 3.97 -3.15
C ALA A 77 8.37 3.34 -2.55
N ASP A 78 8.55 3.52 -1.24
CA ASP A 78 9.58 2.86 -0.45
C ASP A 78 9.07 1.55 0.15
N ALA A 79 7.75 1.40 0.25
CA ALA A 79 7.08 0.19 0.74
C ALA A 79 5.69 0.03 0.12
N VAL A 80 5.13 -1.15 0.24
CA VAL A 80 3.73 -1.47 -0.08
C VAL A 80 3.00 -1.83 1.21
N ASP A 81 1.77 -1.38 1.33
CA ASP A 81 0.91 -1.67 2.47
C ASP A 81 -0.43 -2.23 1.99
N GLY A 82 -1.16 -2.90 2.87
CA GLY A 82 -2.49 -3.42 2.62
C GLY A 82 -3.40 -3.28 3.84
N PHE A 83 -4.69 -3.39 3.63
CA PHE A 83 -5.68 -3.38 4.69
C PHE A 83 -6.37 -4.75 4.78
N CYS A 84 -5.87 -5.58 5.71
CA CYS A 84 -6.34 -6.95 5.93
C CYS A 84 -7.41 -6.94 7.03
N GLU A 85 -8.66 -6.79 6.63
CA GLU A 85 -9.81 -6.68 7.53
C GLU A 85 -11.08 -7.24 6.92
N GLY A 86 -12.04 -7.65 7.76
CA GLY A 86 -13.34 -8.16 7.29
C GLY A 86 -14.08 -7.19 6.38
N ILE A 87 -13.94 -5.89 6.62
CA ILE A 87 -14.52 -4.84 5.78
C ILE A 87 -13.70 -4.53 4.51
N ALA A 88 -12.46 -4.99 4.42
CA ALA A 88 -11.55 -4.72 3.31
C ALA A 88 -11.15 -6.02 2.60
N PHE A 89 -9.89 -6.43 2.67
CA PHE A 89 -9.35 -7.56 1.93
C PHE A 89 -9.00 -8.74 2.84
N SER A 90 -9.13 -9.96 2.30
CA SER A 90 -8.76 -11.19 3.01
C SER A 90 -7.24 -11.38 3.06
N PRO A 91 -6.73 -12.25 3.98
CA PRO A 91 -5.31 -12.60 4.01
C PRO A 91 -4.79 -13.15 2.67
N GLU A 92 -5.59 -13.94 1.95
CA GLU A 92 -5.23 -14.52 0.66
C GLU A 92 -5.11 -13.43 -0.42
N GLN A 93 -6.01 -12.46 -0.41
CA GLN A 93 -5.97 -11.31 -1.31
C GLN A 93 -4.73 -10.44 -1.05
N ILE A 94 -4.44 -10.14 0.22
CA ILE A 94 -3.24 -9.39 0.60
C ILE A 94 -1.96 -10.17 0.27
N ALA A 95 -1.95 -11.50 0.43
CA ALA A 95 -0.80 -12.33 0.05
C ALA A 95 -0.43 -12.13 -1.43
N ARG A 96 -1.40 -12.05 -2.34
CA ARG A 96 -1.16 -11.79 -3.78
C ARG A 96 -0.50 -10.43 -4.02
N VAL A 97 -0.93 -9.40 -3.27
CA VAL A 97 -0.30 -8.06 -3.32
C VAL A 97 1.15 -8.13 -2.82
N PHE A 98 1.40 -8.84 -1.72
CA PHE A 98 2.73 -8.97 -1.12
C PHE A 98 3.69 -9.80 -1.97
N ASP A 99 3.21 -10.87 -2.62
CA ASP A 99 4.00 -11.65 -3.58
C ASP A 99 4.48 -10.75 -4.71
N LYS A 100 3.58 -9.90 -5.23
CA LYS A 100 3.94 -8.94 -6.27
C LYS A 100 4.91 -7.87 -5.77
N ALA A 101 4.70 -7.32 -4.58
CA ALA A 101 5.61 -6.34 -3.99
C ALA A 101 7.02 -6.92 -3.83
N LYS A 102 7.15 -8.14 -3.31
CA LYS A 102 8.44 -8.85 -3.19
C LYS A 102 9.09 -9.10 -4.54
N ALA A 103 8.33 -9.50 -5.55
CA ALA A 103 8.86 -9.67 -6.91
C ALA A 103 9.38 -8.36 -7.52
N LEU A 104 8.87 -7.22 -7.06
CA LEU A 104 9.31 -5.88 -7.46
C LEU A 104 10.42 -5.32 -6.56
N GLY A 105 10.86 -6.07 -5.54
CA GLY A 105 11.88 -5.64 -4.58
C GLY A 105 11.39 -4.62 -3.55
N LEU A 106 10.07 -4.48 -3.36
CA LEU A 106 9.48 -3.57 -2.40
C LEU A 106 9.19 -4.29 -1.07
N PRO A 107 9.65 -3.74 0.08
CA PRO A 107 9.26 -4.23 1.38
C PRO A 107 7.77 -3.99 1.64
N VAL A 108 7.20 -4.75 2.57
CA VAL A 108 5.76 -4.70 2.85
C VAL A 108 5.47 -4.26 4.29
N LYS A 109 4.29 -3.72 4.49
CA LYS A 109 3.65 -3.37 5.76
C LYS A 109 2.21 -3.87 5.74
N LEU A 110 1.53 -3.92 6.87
CA LEU A 110 0.14 -4.34 6.92
C LEU A 110 -0.65 -3.58 7.97
N HIS A 111 -1.85 -3.14 7.64
CA HIS A 111 -2.90 -2.82 8.61
C HIS A 111 -3.70 -4.10 8.84
N ALA A 112 -3.65 -4.63 10.05
CA ALA A 112 -4.21 -5.93 10.36
C ALA A 112 -4.74 -6.02 11.79
N ASP A 113 -5.71 -6.89 11.99
CA ASP A 113 -6.27 -7.24 13.28
C ASP A 113 -6.73 -6.01 14.11
N GLN A 114 -7.10 -4.94 13.43
CA GLN A 114 -7.57 -3.68 14.01
C GLN A 114 -9.06 -3.73 14.35
N LEU A 115 -9.86 -4.29 13.45
CA LEU A 115 -11.32 -4.36 13.56
C LEU A 115 -11.83 -5.81 13.62
N SER A 116 -11.06 -6.75 13.09
CA SER A 116 -11.39 -8.17 13.01
C SER A 116 -10.13 -9.01 13.17
N ASN A 117 -10.24 -10.18 13.79
CA ASN A 117 -9.12 -11.12 13.90
C ASN A 117 -9.11 -12.03 12.67
N LEU A 118 -8.35 -11.65 11.65
CA LEU A 118 -8.10 -12.44 10.44
C LEU A 118 -6.70 -13.07 10.43
N HIS A 119 -5.97 -13.00 11.54
CA HIS A 119 -4.56 -13.42 11.64
C HIS A 119 -3.65 -12.66 10.66
N GLY A 120 -3.98 -11.40 10.36
CA GLY A 120 -3.21 -10.55 9.47
C GLY A 120 -1.80 -10.27 10.00
N ALA A 121 -1.62 -10.10 11.29
CA ALA A 121 -0.30 -9.95 11.90
C ALA A 121 0.59 -11.19 11.66
N ALA A 122 0.02 -12.39 11.70
CA ALA A 122 0.75 -13.63 11.35
C ALA A 122 1.11 -13.67 9.85
N LEU A 123 0.24 -13.15 8.97
CA LEU A 123 0.57 -12.97 7.55
C LEU A 123 1.75 -12.00 7.40
N ALA A 124 1.70 -10.84 8.02
CA ALA A 124 2.76 -9.84 7.98
C ALA A 124 4.12 -10.45 8.42
N ALA A 125 4.12 -11.21 9.52
CA ALA A 125 5.32 -11.90 10.00
C ALA A 125 5.89 -12.90 8.98
N ARG A 126 5.04 -13.70 8.31
CA ARG A 126 5.48 -14.64 7.26
C ARG A 126 6.14 -13.94 6.08
N TYR A 127 5.70 -12.73 5.76
CA TYR A 127 6.26 -11.92 4.67
C TYR A 127 7.48 -11.10 5.09
N GLY A 128 7.85 -11.09 6.38
CA GLY A 128 8.92 -10.25 6.92
C GLY A 128 8.57 -8.77 6.80
N ALA A 129 7.32 -8.42 7.07
CA ALA A 129 6.85 -7.06 6.98
C ALA A 129 7.60 -6.12 7.93
N LEU A 130 7.75 -4.87 7.51
CA LEU A 130 8.40 -3.83 8.33
C LEU A 130 7.55 -3.46 9.57
N SER A 131 6.23 -3.59 9.46
CA SER A 131 5.26 -3.34 10.54
C SER A 131 3.92 -4.01 10.24
N ALA A 132 3.13 -4.24 11.31
CA ALA A 132 1.73 -4.62 11.27
C ALA A 132 0.98 -3.83 12.33
#